data_22ccc47037124b42b4f6235db8f47cff
#
_entry.id   22ccc47037124b42b4f6235db8f47cff
#
_cell.length_a   1.000
_cell.length_b   1.000
_cell.length_c   1.000
_cell.angle_alpha   90.00
_cell.angle_beta   90.00
_cell.angle_gamma   90.00
#
_symmetry.space_group_name_H-M   'P 1'
#
loop_
_entity.id
_entity.type
_entity.pdbx_description
1 polymer ?
#
loop_
_entity_poly.entity_id
_entity_poly.type
_entity_poly.pdbx_seq_one_letter_code
_entity_poly.pdbx_strand_id
1 'polypeptide(L)'
;LCDRYGVDALRYFLLREIPFGNDGIFSNEALINRINADLANDLGNLLSRSVAMIEKYFGGTLPAQRKAEPLDDELAAMVEALPAKVTACMDVLQVPNALAEIFRVIQRANKYIDETAPWVLAKDEANLPRLAAVLYNLCEVLRVAAVLLTPFLPNTTPKMAQQLGLTAESMRFETLGR
;
A
#
# COMPACT_ATOMS: atom_id res chain seq x y z
N LEU A 1 8.37 -21.86 -11.44
CA LEU A 1 7.64 -20.59 -11.26
C LEU A 1 8.35 -19.69 -10.25
N CYS A 2 8.72 -20.18 -9.07
CA CYS A 2 9.41 -19.37 -8.05
C CYS A 2 10.73 -18.78 -8.57
N ASP A 3 11.53 -19.55 -9.30
CA ASP A 3 12.81 -19.08 -9.85
C ASP A 3 12.63 -17.97 -10.90
N ARG A 4 11.47 -17.94 -11.57
CA ARG A 4 11.15 -16.97 -12.63
C ARG A 4 10.47 -15.72 -12.13
N TYR A 5 9.52 -15.85 -11.20
CA TYR A 5 8.64 -14.76 -10.76
C TYR A 5 8.86 -14.35 -9.31
N GLY A 6 9.61 -15.14 -8.56
CA GLY A 6 9.76 -14.97 -7.11
C GLY A 6 8.66 -15.64 -6.30
N VAL A 7 8.99 -15.99 -5.06
CA VAL A 7 8.08 -16.69 -4.15
C VAL A 7 6.87 -15.82 -3.81
N ASP A 8 7.08 -14.54 -3.53
CA ASP A 8 6.01 -13.63 -3.12
C ASP A 8 4.95 -13.45 -4.21
N ALA A 9 5.36 -13.33 -5.47
CA ALA A 9 4.43 -13.19 -6.58
C ALA A 9 3.54 -14.42 -6.75
N LEU A 10 4.12 -15.61 -6.63
CA LEU A 10 3.35 -16.85 -6.69
C LEU A 10 2.43 -17.02 -5.49
N ARG A 11 2.91 -16.74 -4.26
CA ARG A 11 2.09 -16.75 -3.04
C ARG A 11 0.90 -15.81 -3.18
N TYR A 12 1.17 -14.57 -3.58
CA TYR A 12 0.12 -13.57 -3.77
C TYR A 12 -0.94 -14.05 -4.76
N PHE A 13 -0.52 -14.53 -5.93
CA PHE A 13 -1.42 -15.03 -6.95
C PHE A 13 -2.33 -16.16 -6.41
N LEU A 14 -1.75 -17.19 -5.79
CA LEU A 14 -2.51 -18.32 -5.27
C LEU A 14 -3.52 -17.89 -4.19
N LEU A 15 -3.09 -17.05 -3.27
CA LEU A 15 -3.93 -16.55 -2.17
C LEU A 15 -4.99 -15.54 -2.63
N ARG A 16 -4.76 -14.88 -3.75
CA ARG A 16 -5.67 -13.89 -4.33
C ARG A 16 -6.74 -14.51 -5.23
N GLU A 17 -6.35 -15.53 -6.01
CA GLU A 17 -7.21 -16.13 -7.05
C GLU A 17 -8.00 -17.33 -6.55
N ILE A 18 -7.48 -18.09 -5.59
CA ILE A 18 -8.06 -19.37 -5.19
C ILE A 18 -8.68 -19.23 -3.79
N PRO A 19 -10.02 -19.24 -3.70
CA PRO A 19 -10.69 -19.26 -2.40
C PRO A 19 -10.36 -20.53 -1.63
N PHE A 20 -10.18 -20.40 -0.31
CA PHE A 20 -9.90 -21.53 0.56
C PHE A 20 -11.00 -22.61 0.44
N GLY A 21 -10.57 -23.86 0.27
CA GLY A 21 -11.47 -25.01 0.14
C GLY A 21 -12.03 -25.25 -1.27
N ASN A 22 -11.65 -24.44 -2.26
CA ASN A 22 -12.05 -24.62 -3.66
C ASN A 22 -10.85 -24.94 -4.55
N ASP A 23 -11.13 -25.59 -5.67
CA ASP A 23 -10.15 -25.77 -6.74
C ASP A 23 -9.99 -24.45 -7.52
N GLY A 24 -8.78 -24.22 -8.02
CA GLY A 24 -8.46 -23.08 -8.85
C GLY A 24 -7.85 -23.49 -10.20
N ILE A 25 -8.04 -22.65 -11.21
CA ILE A 25 -7.40 -22.83 -12.51
C ILE A 25 -6.17 -21.97 -12.58
N PHE A 26 -5.01 -22.61 -12.72
CA PHE A 26 -3.75 -21.91 -12.93
C PHE A 26 -3.54 -21.65 -14.43
N SER A 27 -3.19 -20.39 -14.77
CA SER A 27 -2.60 -20.07 -16.07
C SER A 27 -1.45 -19.07 -15.91
N ASN A 28 -0.42 -19.19 -16.76
CA ASN A 28 0.67 -18.22 -16.76
C ASN A 28 0.20 -16.81 -17.08
N GLU A 29 -0.78 -16.67 -17.96
CA GLU A 29 -1.36 -15.38 -18.34
C GLU A 29 -2.05 -14.72 -17.13
N ALA A 30 -2.87 -15.46 -16.39
CA ALA A 30 -3.53 -14.95 -15.19
C ALA A 30 -2.51 -14.53 -14.12
N LEU A 31 -1.45 -15.33 -13.91
CA LEU A 31 -0.35 -14.99 -13.01
C LEU A 31 0.34 -13.68 -13.41
N ILE A 32 0.72 -13.53 -14.68
CA ILE A 32 1.39 -12.33 -15.20
C ILE A 32 0.48 -11.11 -15.08
N ASN A 33 -0.78 -11.24 -15.47
CA ASN A 33 -1.76 -10.16 -15.37
C ASN A 33 -1.95 -9.68 -13.93
N ARG A 34 -2.03 -10.61 -12.98
CA ARG A 34 -2.17 -10.28 -11.56
C ARG A 34 -0.92 -9.61 -10.98
N ILE A 35 0.28 -10.10 -11.32
CA ILE A 35 1.53 -9.47 -10.95
C ILE A 35 1.61 -8.03 -11.48
N ASN A 36 1.29 -7.85 -12.75
CA ASN A 36 1.37 -6.54 -13.40
C ASN A 36 0.32 -5.57 -12.84
N ALA A 37 -0.92 -5.99 -12.67
CA ALA A 37 -1.99 -5.12 -12.19
C ALA A 37 -1.79 -4.74 -10.72
N ASP A 38 -1.73 -5.73 -9.84
CA ASP A 38 -1.76 -5.48 -8.40
C ASP A 38 -0.37 -5.12 -7.87
N LEU A 39 0.64 -5.96 -8.13
CA LEU A 39 1.95 -5.79 -7.50
C LEU A 39 2.79 -4.69 -8.15
N ALA A 40 2.80 -4.60 -9.50
CA ALA A 40 3.59 -3.60 -10.18
C ALA A 40 2.84 -2.26 -10.29
N ASN A 41 1.65 -2.25 -10.91
CA ASN A 41 0.95 -1.01 -11.21
C ASN A 41 0.27 -0.39 -9.99
N ASP A 42 -0.30 -1.18 -9.08
CA ASP A 42 -0.93 -0.62 -7.89
C ASP A 42 0.10 -0.39 -6.76
N LEU A 43 0.64 -1.46 -6.17
CA LEU A 43 1.52 -1.37 -5.00
C LEU A 43 2.89 -0.77 -5.35
N GLY A 44 3.55 -1.29 -6.38
CA GLY A 44 4.89 -0.85 -6.78
C GLY A 44 4.90 0.60 -7.25
N ASN A 45 3.90 1.02 -8.03
CA ASN A 45 3.77 2.38 -8.49
C ASN A 45 3.50 3.36 -7.33
N LEU A 46 2.60 3.01 -6.39
CA LEU A 46 2.33 3.83 -5.21
C LEU A 46 3.61 4.04 -4.37
N LEU A 47 4.33 2.96 -4.07
CA LEU A 47 5.58 3.03 -3.31
C LEU A 47 6.63 3.88 -4.02
N SER A 48 6.91 3.59 -5.29
CA SER A 48 7.93 4.28 -6.08
C SER A 48 7.64 5.77 -6.23
N ARG A 49 6.41 6.14 -6.57
CA ARG A 49 5.99 7.56 -6.70
C ARG A 49 6.10 8.29 -5.36
N SER A 50 5.64 7.69 -4.28
CA SER A 50 5.67 8.32 -2.95
C SER A 50 7.10 8.57 -2.47
N VAL A 51 7.96 7.56 -2.52
CA VAL A 51 9.38 7.68 -2.12
C VAL A 51 10.12 8.70 -2.99
N ALA A 52 9.93 8.64 -4.32
CA ALA A 52 10.57 9.58 -5.24
C ALA A 52 10.14 11.04 -4.99
N MET A 53 8.86 11.29 -4.67
CA MET A 53 8.39 12.63 -4.35
C MET A 53 8.93 13.13 -3.01
N ILE A 54 9.01 12.28 -1.99
CA ILE A 54 9.59 12.64 -0.69
C ILE A 54 11.06 12.98 -0.84
N GLU A 55 11.81 12.17 -1.57
CA GLU A 55 13.22 12.45 -1.85
C GLU A 55 13.39 13.76 -2.61
N LYS A 56 12.62 13.94 -3.68
CA LYS A 56 12.72 15.10 -4.56
C LYS A 56 12.37 16.43 -3.88
N TYR A 57 11.29 16.43 -3.05
CA TYR A 57 10.74 17.68 -2.50
C TYR A 57 11.20 17.97 -1.07
N PHE A 58 11.60 16.94 -0.33
CA PHE A 58 11.96 17.07 1.09
C PHE A 58 13.27 16.38 1.46
N GLY A 59 14.07 15.93 0.47
CA GLY A 59 15.36 15.30 0.75
C GLY A 59 15.28 14.04 1.61
N GLY A 60 14.18 13.27 1.47
CA GLY A 60 13.98 12.01 2.18
C GLY A 60 13.35 12.14 3.57
N THR A 61 13.08 13.36 4.08
CA THR A 61 12.51 13.55 5.43
C THR A 61 11.29 14.47 5.39
N LEU A 62 10.13 13.95 5.74
CA LEU A 62 8.91 14.74 5.79
C LEU A 62 8.92 15.71 6.97
N PRO A 63 8.57 17.00 6.75
CA PRO A 63 8.47 17.99 7.82
C PRO A 63 7.30 17.68 8.77
N ALA A 64 7.41 18.14 10.02
CA ALA A 64 6.35 18.00 11.01
C ALA A 64 5.17 18.92 10.74
N GLN A 65 5.42 20.10 10.12
CA GLN A 65 4.37 21.05 9.78
C GLN A 65 3.57 20.54 8.59
N ARG A 66 2.28 20.24 8.80
CA ARG A 66 1.38 19.66 7.81
C ARG A 66 0.04 20.38 7.83
N LYS A 67 -0.55 20.53 6.65
CA LYS A 67 -1.89 21.12 6.50
C LYS A 67 -2.82 20.09 5.88
N ALA A 68 -3.75 19.54 6.69
CA ALA A 68 -4.79 18.64 6.22
C ALA A 68 -5.89 19.40 5.47
N GLU A 69 -6.57 18.70 4.58
CA GLU A 69 -7.73 19.21 3.83
C GLU A 69 -8.83 18.14 3.78
N PRO A 70 -10.11 18.50 3.52
CA PRO A 70 -11.24 17.55 3.54
C PRO A 70 -11.09 16.35 2.58
N LEU A 71 -10.29 16.49 1.53
CA LEU A 71 -9.99 15.39 0.60
C LEU A 71 -9.23 14.24 1.28
N ASP A 72 -8.57 14.51 2.40
CA ASP A 72 -7.81 13.50 3.15
C ASP A 72 -8.71 12.55 3.95
N ASP A 73 -9.91 13.03 4.34
CA ASP A 73 -10.80 12.36 5.29
C ASP A 73 -11.26 10.99 4.78
N GLU A 74 -11.59 10.90 3.49
CA GLU A 74 -11.99 9.62 2.89
C GLU A 74 -10.87 8.58 2.95
N LEU A 75 -9.66 8.97 2.55
CA LEU A 75 -8.50 8.07 2.56
C LEU A 75 -8.14 7.67 3.99
N ALA A 76 -8.14 8.62 4.92
CA ALA A 76 -7.87 8.35 6.34
C ALA A 76 -8.89 7.36 6.94
N ALA A 77 -10.19 7.56 6.69
CA ALA A 77 -11.24 6.66 7.15
C ALA A 77 -11.09 5.24 6.56
N MET A 78 -10.71 5.12 5.29
CA MET A 78 -10.45 3.83 4.66
C MET A 78 -9.26 3.11 5.30
N VAL A 79 -8.17 3.83 5.60
CA VAL A 79 -6.97 3.28 6.24
C VAL A 79 -7.28 2.84 7.67
N GLU A 80 -8.00 3.64 8.43
CA GLU A 80 -8.40 3.33 9.82
C GLU A 80 -9.28 2.07 9.90
N ALA A 81 -10.23 1.92 8.97
CA ALA A 81 -11.15 0.78 8.94
C ALA A 81 -10.50 -0.51 8.38
N LEU A 82 -9.37 -0.41 7.67
CA LEU A 82 -8.78 -1.52 6.92
C LEU A 82 -8.37 -2.72 7.80
N PRO A 83 -7.68 -2.54 8.95
CA PRO A 83 -7.27 -3.67 9.78
C PRO A 83 -8.46 -4.53 10.24
N ALA A 84 -9.55 -3.90 10.67
CA ALA A 84 -10.75 -4.62 11.10
C ALA A 84 -11.41 -5.38 9.96
N LYS A 85 -11.47 -4.81 8.74
CA LYS A 85 -12.00 -5.48 7.55
C LYS A 85 -11.17 -6.69 7.15
N VAL A 86 -9.85 -6.54 7.17
CA VAL A 86 -8.92 -7.65 6.86
C VAL A 86 -9.07 -8.76 7.89
N THR A 87 -9.09 -8.43 9.18
CA THR A 87 -9.30 -9.41 10.25
C THR A 87 -10.62 -10.16 10.06
N ALA A 88 -11.72 -9.46 9.83
CA ALA A 88 -13.02 -10.09 9.62
C ALA A 88 -13.04 -11.07 8.43
N CYS A 89 -12.34 -10.74 7.34
CA CYS A 89 -12.18 -11.67 6.21
C CYS A 89 -11.32 -12.88 6.58
N MET A 90 -10.23 -12.66 7.31
CA MET A 90 -9.32 -13.75 7.72
C MET A 90 -9.96 -14.71 8.71
N ASP A 91 -10.78 -14.22 9.65
CA ASP A 91 -11.48 -15.04 10.64
C ASP A 91 -12.42 -16.08 10.01
N VAL A 92 -12.91 -15.80 8.80
CA VAL A 92 -13.76 -16.70 8.02
C VAL A 92 -13.05 -17.31 6.79
N LEU A 93 -11.72 -17.26 6.76
CA LEU A 93 -10.85 -17.81 5.70
C LEU A 93 -11.12 -17.26 4.29
N GLN A 94 -11.66 -16.04 4.20
CA GLN A 94 -11.87 -15.34 2.92
C GLN A 94 -10.62 -14.54 2.53
N VAL A 95 -9.52 -15.25 2.32
CA VAL A 95 -8.21 -14.66 2.01
C VAL A 95 -8.22 -13.77 0.76
N PRO A 96 -8.85 -14.17 -0.38
CA PRO A 96 -8.96 -13.29 -1.55
C PRO A 96 -9.64 -11.95 -1.25
N ASN A 97 -10.66 -11.96 -0.39
CA ASN A 97 -11.39 -10.76 0.00
C ASN A 97 -10.54 -9.86 0.91
N ALA A 98 -9.78 -10.44 1.84
CA ALA A 98 -8.82 -9.68 2.66
C ALA A 98 -7.81 -8.93 1.80
N LEU A 99 -7.22 -9.61 0.81
CA LEU A 99 -6.29 -9.00 -0.15
C LEU A 99 -7.00 -7.93 -1.01
N ALA A 100 -8.25 -8.16 -1.43
CA ALA A 100 -9.02 -7.17 -2.19
C ALA A 100 -9.26 -5.88 -1.39
N GLU A 101 -9.55 -5.97 -0.08
CA GLU A 101 -9.71 -4.78 0.76
C GLU A 101 -8.41 -3.97 0.86
N ILE A 102 -7.25 -4.63 1.01
CA ILE A 102 -5.95 -3.95 1.04
C ILE A 102 -5.70 -3.22 -0.28
N PHE A 103 -5.88 -3.90 -1.41
CA PHE A 103 -5.63 -3.30 -2.73
C PHE A 103 -6.63 -2.20 -3.10
N ARG A 104 -7.86 -2.23 -2.57
CA ARG A 104 -8.82 -1.12 -2.71
C ARG A 104 -8.27 0.18 -2.10
N VAL A 105 -7.65 0.11 -0.93
CA VAL A 105 -7.02 1.28 -0.29
C VAL A 105 -5.80 1.75 -1.08
N ILE A 106 -4.97 0.84 -1.58
CA ILE A 106 -3.82 1.17 -2.43
C ILE A 106 -4.28 1.89 -3.72
N GLN A 107 -5.31 1.39 -4.38
CA GLN A 107 -5.90 2.01 -5.58
C GLN A 107 -6.49 3.39 -5.27
N ARG A 108 -7.18 3.55 -4.13
CA ARG A 108 -7.67 4.85 -3.68
C ARG A 108 -6.52 5.84 -3.44
N ALA A 109 -5.41 5.38 -2.88
CA ALA A 109 -4.22 6.21 -2.68
C ALA A 109 -3.56 6.61 -4.00
N ASN A 110 -3.49 5.74 -4.99
CA ASN A 110 -3.02 6.13 -6.33
C ASN A 110 -3.90 7.23 -6.94
N LYS A 111 -5.24 7.10 -6.83
CA LYS A 111 -6.18 8.15 -7.27
C LYS A 111 -6.00 9.44 -6.49
N TYR A 112 -5.76 9.37 -5.17
CA TYR A 112 -5.51 10.53 -4.32
C TYR A 112 -4.25 11.32 -4.75
N ILE A 113 -3.21 10.66 -5.25
CA ILE A 113 -2.05 11.33 -5.85
C ILE A 113 -2.49 12.20 -7.03
N ASP A 114 -3.33 11.67 -7.91
CA ASP A 114 -3.77 12.40 -9.12
C ASP A 114 -4.70 13.57 -8.74
N GLU A 115 -5.57 13.39 -7.76
CA GLU A 115 -6.48 14.42 -7.25
C GLU A 115 -5.75 15.56 -6.53
N THR A 116 -4.73 15.26 -5.74
CA THR A 116 -3.95 16.24 -4.98
C THR A 116 -2.85 16.90 -5.79
N ALA A 117 -2.44 16.28 -6.90
CA ALA A 117 -1.40 16.76 -7.81
C ALA A 117 -0.15 17.31 -7.09
N PRO A 118 0.61 16.48 -6.34
CA PRO A 118 1.75 16.93 -5.53
C PRO A 118 2.78 17.74 -6.29
N TRP A 119 2.96 17.45 -7.58
CA TRP A 119 3.87 18.19 -8.48
C TRP A 119 3.42 19.63 -8.76
N VAL A 120 2.14 19.93 -8.57
CA VAL A 120 1.60 21.30 -8.64
C VAL A 120 1.83 22.01 -7.31
N LEU A 121 1.53 21.34 -6.17
CA LEU A 121 1.77 21.88 -4.85
C LEU A 121 3.24 22.26 -4.61
N ALA A 122 4.16 21.48 -5.15
CA ALA A 122 5.60 21.70 -5.01
C ALA A 122 6.13 22.95 -5.73
N LYS A 123 5.32 23.62 -6.56
CA LYS A 123 5.74 24.84 -7.29
C LYS A 123 5.70 26.11 -6.44
N ASP A 124 5.00 26.07 -5.31
CA ASP A 124 4.80 27.23 -4.43
C ASP A 124 5.16 26.85 -2.98
N GLU A 125 6.08 27.58 -2.38
CA GLU A 125 6.52 27.36 -1.00
C GLU A 125 5.37 27.44 0.00
N ALA A 126 4.35 28.26 -0.25
CA ALA A 126 3.16 28.39 0.60
C ALA A 126 2.37 27.06 0.68
N ASN A 127 2.51 26.17 -0.31
CA ASN A 127 1.83 24.88 -0.37
C ASN A 127 2.68 23.72 0.21
N LEU A 128 3.90 23.94 0.64
CA LEU A 128 4.76 22.89 1.21
C LEU A 128 4.13 22.17 2.42
N PRO A 129 3.43 22.86 3.36
CA PRO A 129 2.73 22.15 4.44
C PRO A 129 1.59 21.25 3.94
N ARG A 130 0.91 21.62 2.85
CA ARG A 130 -0.09 20.78 2.20
C ARG A 130 0.56 19.58 1.51
N LEU A 131 1.62 19.82 0.76
CA LEU A 131 2.40 18.75 0.12
C LEU A 131 2.92 17.73 1.15
N ALA A 132 3.42 18.21 2.29
CA ALA A 132 3.88 17.34 3.38
C ALA A 132 2.74 16.48 3.96
N ALA A 133 1.53 17.02 4.09
CA ALA A 133 0.36 16.27 4.52
C ALA A 133 -0.01 15.17 3.51
N VAL A 134 -0.05 15.51 2.22
CA VAL A 134 -0.34 14.53 1.15
C VAL A 134 0.65 13.38 1.17
N LEU A 135 1.95 13.66 1.19
CA LEU A 135 2.98 12.61 1.17
C LEU A 135 3.00 11.79 2.47
N TYR A 136 2.68 12.40 3.60
CA TYR A 136 2.52 11.68 4.86
C TYR A 136 1.35 10.68 4.80
N ASN A 137 0.20 11.08 4.27
CA ASN A 137 -0.96 10.21 4.10
C ASN A 137 -0.63 9.00 3.22
N LEU A 138 0.13 9.21 2.13
CA LEU A 138 0.59 8.12 1.26
C LEU A 138 1.55 7.16 1.98
N CYS A 139 2.46 7.69 2.81
CA CYS A 139 3.34 6.86 3.65
C CYS A 139 2.55 6.03 4.65
N GLU A 140 1.51 6.61 5.26
CA GLU A 140 0.67 5.88 6.22
C GLU A 140 -0.13 4.76 5.54
N VAL A 141 -0.69 5.01 4.34
CA VAL A 141 -1.29 3.95 3.52
C VAL A 141 -0.29 2.82 3.28
N LEU A 142 0.92 3.16 2.84
CA LEU A 142 1.97 2.18 2.54
C LEU A 142 2.43 1.41 3.78
N ARG A 143 2.53 2.07 4.95
CA ARG A 143 2.86 1.44 6.23
C ARG A 143 1.81 0.41 6.61
N VAL A 144 0.54 0.81 6.63
CA VAL A 144 -0.57 -0.08 6.98
C VAL A 144 -0.67 -1.24 5.99
N ALA A 145 -0.55 -0.97 4.69
CA ALA A 145 -0.53 -2.00 3.66
C ALA A 145 0.65 -2.97 3.85
N ALA A 146 1.86 -2.48 4.15
CA ALA A 146 3.03 -3.33 4.37
C ALA A 146 2.84 -4.26 5.57
N VAL A 147 2.29 -3.75 6.70
CA VAL A 147 1.98 -4.57 7.86
C VAL A 147 1.00 -5.68 7.51
N LEU A 148 -0.13 -5.33 6.87
CA LEU A 148 -1.18 -6.29 6.51
C LEU A 148 -0.77 -7.28 5.42
N LEU A 149 0.13 -6.88 4.51
CA LEU A 149 0.66 -7.74 3.45
C LEU A 149 1.80 -8.65 3.92
N THR A 150 2.36 -8.47 5.11
CA THR A 150 3.50 -9.27 5.60
C THR A 150 3.27 -10.79 5.52
N PRO A 151 2.10 -11.34 5.89
CA PRO A 151 1.85 -12.78 5.76
C PRO A 151 1.80 -13.27 4.30
N PHE A 152 1.50 -12.38 3.37
CA PHE A 152 1.28 -12.69 1.95
C PHE A 152 2.54 -12.46 1.11
N LEU A 153 3.32 -11.43 1.44
CA LEU A 153 4.51 -10.98 0.72
C LEU A 153 5.73 -10.88 1.67
N PRO A 154 6.16 -11.99 2.29
CA PRO A 154 7.15 -11.98 3.37
C PRO A 154 8.54 -11.46 2.97
N ASN A 155 8.91 -11.52 1.69
CA ASN A 155 10.19 -11.01 1.19
C ASN A 155 10.10 -9.58 0.66
N THR A 156 8.90 -9.11 0.31
CA THR A 156 8.66 -7.78 -0.27
C THR A 156 8.43 -6.72 0.81
N THR A 157 7.64 -7.03 1.84
CA THR A 157 7.28 -6.06 2.87
C THR A 157 8.46 -5.55 3.71
N PRO A 158 9.51 -6.34 4.03
CA PRO A 158 10.71 -5.80 4.66
C PRO A 158 11.45 -4.77 3.79
N LYS A 159 11.46 -4.96 2.46
CA LYS A 159 12.06 -4.01 1.52
C LYS A 159 11.24 -2.71 1.44
N MET A 160 9.91 -2.82 1.49
CA MET A 160 9.03 -1.66 1.60
C MET A 160 9.30 -0.88 2.89
N ALA A 161 9.38 -1.57 4.01
CA ALA A 161 9.70 -0.97 5.31
C ALA A 161 11.05 -0.22 5.28
N GLN A 162 12.07 -0.83 4.69
CA GLN A 162 13.38 -0.19 4.52
C GLN A 162 13.31 1.09 3.69
N GLN A 163 12.60 1.08 2.56
CA GLN A 163 12.44 2.26 1.70
C GLN A 163 11.65 3.39 2.36
N LEU A 164 10.72 3.05 3.25
CA LEU A 164 9.89 4.00 4.00
C LEU A 164 10.55 4.45 5.31
N GLY A 165 11.72 3.92 5.67
CA GLY A 165 12.38 4.21 6.93
C GLY A 165 11.62 3.71 8.17
N LEU A 166 10.80 2.66 8.02
CA LEU A 166 9.98 2.11 9.10
C LEU A 166 10.82 1.24 10.04
N THR A 167 10.53 1.35 11.34
CA THR A 167 11.13 0.52 12.38
C THR A 167 10.41 -0.82 12.52
N ALA A 168 11.06 -1.81 13.14
CA ALA A 168 10.43 -3.09 13.45
C ALA A 168 9.16 -2.91 14.33
N GLU A 169 9.14 -1.90 15.19
CA GLU A 169 7.98 -1.59 16.03
C GLU A 169 6.81 -1.06 15.19
N SER A 170 7.06 -0.12 14.27
CA SER A 170 6.00 0.44 13.41
C SER A 170 5.43 -0.57 12.41
N MET A 171 6.10 -1.71 12.22
CA MET A 171 5.65 -2.83 11.39
C MET A 171 4.86 -3.88 12.17
N ARG A 172 4.51 -3.64 13.43
CA ARG A 172 3.70 -4.56 14.22
C ARG A 172 2.21 -4.32 13.99
N PHE A 173 1.44 -5.41 13.94
CA PHE A 173 -0.01 -5.35 13.75
C PHE A 173 -0.71 -4.51 14.84
N GLU A 174 -0.25 -4.57 16.07
CA GLU A 174 -0.81 -3.84 17.22
C GLU A 174 -0.65 -2.31 17.11
N THR A 175 0.13 -1.83 16.14
CA THR A 175 0.28 -0.39 15.86
C THR A 175 -0.77 0.13 14.88
N LEU A 176 -1.58 -0.74 14.31
CA LEU A 176 -2.67 -0.37 13.40
C LEU A 176 -3.88 0.15 14.19
N GLY A 177 -4.48 1.24 13.73
CA GLY A 177 -5.67 1.83 14.36
C GLY A 177 -5.40 2.70 15.59
N ARG A 178 -4.16 3.23 15.73
CA ARG A 178 -3.78 4.20 16.76
C ARG A 178 -3.53 5.58 16.17
#